data_437e0109f93ec49480f6deaa198afb7d
#
_entry.id   437e0109f93ec49480f6deaa198afb7d
#
_cell.length_a   1.000
_cell.length_b   1.000
_cell.length_c   1.000
_cell.angle_alpha   90.00
_cell.angle_beta   90.00
_cell.angle_gamma   90.00
#
_symmetry.space_group_name_H-M   'P 1'
#
loop_
_entity.id
_entity.type
_entity.pdbx_description
1 polymer ?
#
loop_
_entity_poly.entity_id
_entity_poly.type
_entity_poly.pdbx_seq_one_letter_code
_entity_poly.pdbx_strand_id
1 'polypeptide(L)'
;MKPFLFLATRSDDEPADAEYEAFLKRTGLEESTLRRLRLESQSLPQIDLDDWSGILVGGSPFNASTPPEKKSATQKRVEAELSGLLDRVVEADFPFFGACYGVGTLACHQGAVVDTTYGEAVTAPEVTLTEAGLADPICAGVPKVFQAFVAHKEAVTTLPPHAVVLGTGEACPVQMFRI
;
A
#
# COMPACT_ATOMS: atom_id res chain seq x y z
N MET A 1 21.03 -5.18 -10.67
CA MET A 1 20.00 -4.42 -9.94
C MET A 1 19.50 -5.31 -8.82
N LYS A 2 19.37 -4.81 -7.58
CA LYS A 2 18.74 -5.57 -6.50
C LYS A 2 17.26 -5.75 -6.83
N PRO A 3 16.61 -6.87 -6.45
CA PRO A 3 15.20 -7.06 -6.70
C PRO A 3 14.34 -6.14 -5.81
N PHE A 4 13.05 -6.02 -6.14
CA PHE A 4 12.02 -5.49 -5.27
C PHE A 4 11.35 -6.64 -4.50
N LEU A 5 10.88 -6.35 -3.28
CA LEU A 5 10.12 -7.28 -2.47
C LEU A 5 8.64 -6.94 -2.53
N PHE A 6 7.81 -7.87 -2.98
CA PHE A 6 6.36 -7.74 -2.98
C PHE A 6 5.75 -8.54 -1.84
N LEU A 7 5.16 -7.87 -0.86
CA LEU A 7 4.50 -8.46 0.29
C LEU A 7 3.00 -8.59 0.00
N ALA A 8 2.55 -9.81 -0.23
CA ALA A 8 1.16 -10.17 -0.49
C ALA A 8 0.50 -10.71 0.78
N THR A 9 -0.82 -10.55 0.90
CA THR A 9 -1.60 -10.96 2.08
C THR A 9 -2.93 -11.61 1.73
N ARG A 10 -3.14 -11.99 0.44
CA ARG A 10 -4.34 -12.68 -0.01
C ARG A 10 -4.20 -14.18 0.18
N SER A 11 -5.16 -14.80 0.89
CA SER A 11 -5.18 -16.24 1.13
C SER A 11 -5.57 -17.06 -0.11
N ASP A 12 -6.45 -16.51 -0.96
CA ASP A 12 -6.94 -17.21 -2.14
C ASP A 12 -5.95 -17.06 -3.28
N ASP A 13 -5.55 -18.15 -3.88
CA ASP A 13 -4.48 -18.20 -4.89
C ASP A 13 -4.84 -17.39 -6.14
N GLU A 14 -6.05 -17.53 -6.68
CA GLU A 14 -6.48 -16.84 -7.89
C GLU A 14 -6.35 -15.30 -7.77
N PRO A 15 -6.93 -14.62 -6.75
CA PRO A 15 -6.73 -13.17 -6.61
C PRO A 15 -5.31 -12.78 -6.18
N ALA A 16 -4.56 -13.66 -5.50
CA ALA A 16 -3.16 -13.41 -5.15
C ALA A 16 -2.26 -13.43 -6.38
N ASP A 17 -2.49 -14.36 -7.28
CA ASP A 17 -1.72 -14.49 -8.52
C ASP A 17 -2.09 -13.37 -9.50
N ALA A 18 -3.39 -13.07 -9.67
CA ALA A 18 -3.85 -11.96 -10.51
C ALA A 18 -3.29 -10.60 -10.06
N GLU A 19 -3.20 -10.35 -8.74
CA GLU A 19 -2.58 -9.14 -8.21
C GLU A 19 -1.08 -9.10 -8.54
N TYR A 20 -0.36 -10.18 -8.34
CA TYR A 20 1.07 -10.26 -8.63
C TYR A 20 1.37 -10.05 -10.12
N GLU A 21 0.60 -10.70 -11.00
CA GLU A 21 0.70 -10.49 -12.45
C GLU A 21 0.41 -9.04 -12.85
N ALA A 22 -0.57 -8.40 -12.20
CA ALA A 22 -0.86 -6.98 -12.42
C ALA A 22 0.32 -6.09 -12.03
N PHE A 23 0.98 -6.36 -10.91
CA PHE A 23 2.20 -5.64 -10.51
C PHE A 23 3.33 -5.86 -11.51
N LEU A 24 3.65 -7.10 -11.90
CA LEU A 24 4.66 -7.40 -12.92
C LEU A 24 4.39 -6.62 -14.22
N LYS A 25 3.16 -6.70 -14.71
CA LYS A 25 2.76 -6.03 -15.96
C LYS A 25 2.86 -4.51 -15.88
N ARG A 26 2.45 -3.90 -14.76
CA ARG A 26 2.39 -2.44 -14.62
C ARG A 26 3.74 -1.81 -14.29
N THR A 27 4.60 -2.52 -13.58
CA THR A 27 5.96 -2.07 -13.27
C THR A 27 6.96 -2.38 -14.38
N GLY A 28 6.64 -3.31 -15.28
CA GLY A 28 7.59 -3.83 -16.26
C GLY A 28 8.68 -4.71 -15.65
N LEU A 29 8.49 -5.15 -14.40
CA LEU A 29 9.41 -6.06 -13.73
C LEU A 29 9.08 -7.51 -14.10
N GLU A 30 10.05 -8.39 -13.88
CA GLU A 30 9.94 -9.84 -14.01
C GLU A 30 9.97 -10.50 -12.64
N GLU A 31 9.57 -11.77 -12.53
CA GLU A 31 9.58 -12.53 -11.26
C GLU A 31 10.97 -12.57 -10.59
N SER A 32 12.04 -12.52 -11.39
CA SER A 32 13.42 -12.45 -10.91
C SER A 32 13.76 -11.12 -10.22
N THR A 33 13.05 -10.06 -10.59
CA THR A 33 13.27 -8.68 -10.13
C THR A 33 12.13 -8.14 -9.24
N LEU A 34 10.99 -8.81 -9.19
CA LEU A 34 9.91 -8.57 -8.22
C LEU A 34 9.63 -9.88 -7.48
N ARG A 35 10.21 -10.07 -6.31
CA ARG A 35 10.07 -11.31 -5.54
C ARG A 35 8.89 -11.22 -4.59
N ARG A 36 7.94 -12.15 -4.75
CA ARG A 36 6.75 -12.21 -3.92
C ARG A 36 6.99 -13.04 -2.64
N LEU A 37 6.51 -12.50 -1.52
CA LEU A 37 6.39 -13.20 -0.25
C LEU A 37 4.93 -13.12 0.24
N ARG A 38 4.32 -14.26 0.53
CA ARG A 38 2.93 -14.38 0.96
C ARG A 38 2.85 -14.44 2.48
N LEU A 39 2.54 -13.30 3.11
CA LEU A 39 2.54 -13.17 4.58
C LEU A 39 1.37 -13.88 5.26
N GLU A 40 0.28 -14.14 4.57
CA GLU A 40 -0.83 -14.89 5.14
C GLU A 40 -0.48 -16.36 5.38
N SER A 41 0.45 -16.92 4.60
CA SER A 41 0.85 -18.34 4.67
C SER A 41 2.14 -18.57 5.46
N GLN A 42 2.97 -17.55 5.65
CA GLN A 42 4.23 -17.66 6.37
C GLN A 42 4.57 -16.37 7.12
N SER A 43 5.42 -16.47 8.13
CA SER A 43 5.95 -15.30 8.83
C SER A 43 6.94 -14.53 7.96
N LEU A 44 7.00 -13.22 8.16
CA LEU A 44 7.99 -12.36 7.54
C LEU A 44 9.37 -12.76 8.04
N PRO A 45 10.30 -13.19 7.16
CA PRO A 45 11.67 -13.44 7.57
C PRO A 45 12.37 -12.12 7.94
N GLN A 46 13.55 -12.22 8.53
CA GLN A 46 14.37 -11.03 8.71
C GLN A 46 14.73 -10.45 7.35
N ILE A 47 14.29 -9.22 7.08
CA ILE A 47 14.56 -8.50 5.85
C ILE A 47 15.78 -7.61 6.09
N ASP A 48 16.84 -7.79 5.30
CA ASP A 48 17.92 -6.82 5.19
C ASP A 48 17.54 -5.86 4.06
N LEU A 49 17.36 -4.57 4.37
CA LEU A 49 16.98 -3.57 3.37
C LEU A 49 18.06 -3.42 2.27
N ASP A 50 19.29 -3.71 2.61
CA ASP A 50 20.39 -3.67 1.64
C ASP A 50 20.30 -4.72 0.54
N ASP A 51 19.49 -5.76 0.69
CA ASP A 51 19.27 -6.78 -0.35
C ASP A 51 18.25 -6.35 -1.42
N TRP A 52 17.52 -5.25 -1.19
CA TRP A 52 16.35 -4.86 -1.98
C TRP A 52 16.50 -3.45 -2.60
N SER A 53 15.82 -3.23 -3.72
CA SER A 53 15.68 -1.91 -4.33
C SER A 53 14.47 -1.12 -3.77
N GLY A 54 13.53 -1.82 -3.16
CA GLY A 54 12.32 -1.24 -2.56
C GLY A 54 11.35 -2.35 -2.14
N ILE A 55 10.33 -1.96 -1.40
CA ILE A 55 9.28 -2.85 -0.89
C ILE A 55 7.93 -2.39 -1.41
N LEU A 56 7.11 -3.33 -1.88
CA LEU A 56 5.74 -3.10 -2.30
C LEU A 56 4.80 -3.91 -1.40
N VAL A 57 3.71 -3.32 -0.95
CA VAL A 57 2.63 -4.01 -0.23
C VAL A 57 1.35 -3.89 -1.03
N GLY A 58 0.75 -5.02 -1.38
CA GLY A 58 -0.48 -5.10 -2.16
C GLY A 58 -1.76 -4.90 -1.35
N GLY A 59 -2.87 -5.26 -1.97
CA GLY A 59 -4.18 -5.32 -1.34
C GLY A 59 -4.35 -6.55 -0.45
N SER A 60 -5.42 -6.55 0.35
CA SER A 60 -5.73 -7.62 1.30
C SER A 60 -7.23 -7.80 1.47
N PRO A 61 -7.70 -8.99 1.88
CA PRO A 61 -9.00 -9.14 2.48
C PRO A 61 -9.07 -8.53 3.90
N PHE A 62 -7.92 -8.26 4.54
CA PHE A 62 -7.85 -7.59 5.83
C PHE A 62 -8.25 -6.11 5.72
N ASN A 63 -8.77 -5.56 6.83
CA ASN A 63 -8.98 -4.13 6.98
C ASN A 63 -8.17 -3.63 8.18
N ALA A 64 -7.39 -2.58 8.00
CA ALA A 64 -6.58 -2.01 9.07
C ALA A 64 -7.46 -1.48 10.21
N SER A 65 -8.64 -0.92 9.87
CA SER A 65 -9.64 -0.39 10.83
C SER A 65 -10.43 -1.46 11.60
N THR A 66 -10.27 -2.75 11.28
CA THR A 66 -10.95 -3.82 12.03
C THR A 66 -10.58 -3.74 13.52
N PRO A 67 -11.55 -3.74 14.46
CA PRO A 67 -11.26 -3.76 15.88
C PRO A 67 -10.34 -4.94 16.27
N PRO A 68 -9.36 -4.75 17.17
CA PRO A 68 -8.37 -5.77 17.51
C PRO A 68 -8.96 -7.12 17.94
N GLU A 69 -10.09 -7.12 18.62
CA GLU A 69 -10.79 -8.33 19.07
C GLU A 69 -11.44 -9.12 17.94
N LYS A 70 -11.68 -8.49 16.79
CA LYS A 70 -12.27 -9.10 15.59
C LYS A 70 -11.22 -9.54 14.57
N LYS A 71 -9.96 -9.12 14.73
CA LYS A 71 -8.87 -9.52 13.84
C LYS A 71 -8.50 -10.99 14.07
N SER A 72 -8.30 -11.73 12.98
CA SER A 72 -7.77 -13.10 13.03
C SER A 72 -6.34 -13.12 13.61
N ALA A 73 -5.90 -14.29 14.09
CA ALA A 73 -4.51 -14.45 14.52
C ALA A 73 -3.50 -14.15 13.41
N THR A 74 -3.81 -14.57 12.18
CA THR A 74 -3.00 -14.28 10.99
C THR A 74 -2.91 -12.78 10.72
N GLN A 75 -4.03 -12.05 10.75
CA GLN A 75 -4.03 -10.61 10.55
C GLN A 75 -3.19 -9.89 11.62
N LYS A 76 -3.36 -10.24 12.90
CA LYS A 76 -2.58 -9.64 13.99
C LYS A 76 -1.08 -9.87 13.82
N ARG A 77 -0.68 -11.08 13.41
CA ARG A 77 0.73 -11.40 13.14
C ARG A 77 1.26 -10.57 11.98
N VAL A 78 0.55 -10.56 10.84
CA VAL A 78 0.95 -9.80 9.64
C VAL A 78 1.08 -8.30 9.95
N GLU A 79 0.12 -7.72 10.67
CA GLU A 79 0.17 -6.30 11.03
C GLU A 79 1.35 -5.99 11.96
N ALA A 80 1.65 -6.86 12.92
CA ALA A 80 2.81 -6.68 13.81
C ALA A 80 4.14 -6.80 13.05
N GLU A 81 4.26 -7.77 12.13
CA GLU A 81 5.44 -7.97 11.30
C GLU A 81 5.66 -6.79 10.34
N LEU A 82 4.58 -6.30 9.69
CA LEU A 82 4.64 -5.13 8.82
C LEU A 82 4.98 -3.86 9.60
N SER A 83 4.43 -3.68 10.80
CA SER A 83 4.76 -2.52 11.66
C SER A 83 6.26 -2.48 11.98
N GLY A 84 6.86 -3.60 12.40
CA GLY A 84 8.29 -3.67 12.67
C GLY A 84 9.19 -3.51 11.43
N LEU A 85 8.69 -3.86 10.26
CA LEU A 85 9.38 -3.58 8.99
C LEU A 85 9.29 -2.09 8.65
N LEU A 86 8.11 -1.48 8.81
CA LEU A 86 7.87 -0.07 8.52
C LEU A 86 8.66 0.87 9.44
N ASP A 87 8.92 0.49 10.71
CA ASP A 87 9.83 1.24 11.58
C ASP A 87 11.17 1.47 10.88
N ARG A 88 11.76 0.42 10.33
CA ARG A 88 13.06 0.47 9.65
C ARG A 88 13.01 1.14 8.28
N VAL A 89 11.92 0.92 7.54
CA VAL A 89 11.68 1.55 6.23
C VAL A 89 11.61 3.07 6.36
N VAL A 90 10.86 3.56 7.34
CA VAL A 90 10.70 5.00 7.60
C VAL A 90 11.99 5.60 8.16
N GLU A 91 12.65 4.92 9.10
CA GLU A 91 13.93 5.39 9.66
C GLU A 91 15.02 5.54 8.59
N ALA A 92 15.06 4.62 7.62
CA ALA A 92 16.05 4.61 6.55
C ALA A 92 15.64 5.43 5.32
N ASP A 93 14.46 6.05 5.29
CA ASP A 93 13.87 6.66 4.08
C ASP A 93 13.95 5.70 2.88
N PHE A 94 13.63 4.42 3.13
CA PHE A 94 13.77 3.35 2.15
C PHE A 94 12.58 3.32 1.19
N PRO A 95 12.77 3.09 -0.12
CA PRO A 95 11.70 3.05 -1.10
C PRO A 95 10.59 2.06 -0.73
N PHE A 96 9.38 2.58 -0.51
CA PHE A 96 8.19 1.82 -0.16
C PHE A 96 6.99 2.28 -0.99
N PHE A 97 6.21 1.31 -1.47
CA PHE A 97 4.96 1.56 -2.18
C PHE A 97 3.84 0.70 -1.61
N GLY A 98 2.80 1.34 -1.11
CA GLY A 98 1.58 0.69 -0.64
C GLY A 98 0.42 0.86 -1.63
N ALA A 99 -0.28 -0.23 -1.96
CA ALA A 99 -1.51 -0.21 -2.72
C ALA A 99 -2.65 -0.80 -1.90
N CYS A 100 -3.81 -0.14 -1.88
CA CYS A 100 -5.01 -0.58 -1.15
C CYS A 100 -4.72 -0.82 0.35
N TYR A 101 -4.60 -2.08 0.79
CA TYR A 101 -4.24 -2.40 2.17
C TYR A 101 -2.87 -1.83 2.58
N GLY A 102 -1.90 -1.79 1.66
CA GLY A 102 -0.60 -1.15 1.90
C GLY A 102 -0.69 0.34 2.20
N VAL A 103 -1.67 1.06 1.62
CA VAL A 103 -1.98 2.46 1.97
C VAL A 103 -2.43 2.57 3.42
N GLY A 104 -3.42 1.76 3.83
CA GLY A 104 -3.94 1.74 5.21
C GLY A 104 -2.87 1.32 6.22
N THR A 105 -2.04 0.35 5.87
CA THR A 105 -0.95 -0.15 6.73
C THR A 105 0.08 0.94 7.01
N LEU A 106 0.57 1.64 5.99
CA LEU A 106 1.50 2.76 6.16
C LEU A 106 0.84 3.91 6.93
N ALA A 107 -0.40 4.24 6.57
CA ALA A 107 -1.15 5.31 7.23
C ALA A 107 -1.30 5.06 8.74
N CYS A 108 -1.79 3.88 9.14
CA CYS A 108 -1.93 3.50 10.54
C CYS A 108 -0.59 3.52 11.29
N HIS A 109 0.47 2.99 10.68
CA HIS A 109 1.83 3.02 11.25
C HIS A 109 2.29 4.44 11.55
N GLN A 110 1.94 5.40 10.69
CA GLN A 110 2.31 6.80 10.84
C GLN A 110 1.33 7.63 11.71
N GLY A 111 0.34 6.97 12.32
CA GLY A 111 -0.62 7.62 13.22
C GLY A 111 -1.80 8.29 12.52
N ALA A 112 -2.07 7.94 11.26
CA ALA A 112 -3.27 8.35 10.57
C ALA A 112 -4.52 7.66 11.12
N VAL A 113 -5.69 8.25 10.88
CA VAL A 113 -6.98 7.60 11.11
C VAL A 113 -7.44 6.95 9.80
N VAL A 114 -7.72 5.66 9.86
CA VAL A 114 -8.27 4.87 8.75
C VAL A 114 -9.61 4.30 9.20
N ASP A 115 -10.67 4.57 8.45
CA ASP A 115 -12.01 4.07 8.73
C ASP A 115 -12.85 3.91 7.45
N THR A 116 -14.13 3.59 7.59
CA THR A 116 -15.04 3.30 6.47
C THR A 116 -15.75 4.53 5.90
N THR A 117 -15.43 5.74 6.36
CA THR A 117 -16.12 6.98 5.97
C THR A 117 -16.03 7.23 4.46
N TYR A 118 -14.87 7.00 3.87
CA TYR A 118 -14.60 7.24 2.45
C TYR A 118 -14.35 5.94 1.67
N GLY A 119 -15.03 4.85 2.07
CA GLY A 119 -14.97 3.59 1.32
C GLY A 119 -15.58 3.73 -0.07
N GLU A 120 -14.97 3.13 -1.08
CA GLU A 120 -15.44 3.18 -2.46
C GLU A 120 -15.70 1.77 -3.00
N ALA A 121 -16.86 1.58 -3.65
CA ALA A 121 -17.17 0.36 -4.38
C ALA A 121 -16.25 0.23 -5.62
N VAL A 122 -16.28 -0.93 -6.28
CA VAL A 122 -15.53 -1.13 -7.53
C VAL A 122 -15.96 -0.10 -8.57
N THR A 123 -15.10 0.85 -8.86
CA THR A 123 -15.33 1.93 -9.82
C THR A 123 -14.00 2.50 -10.32
N ALA A 124 -14.04 3.47 -11.22
CA ALA A 124 -12.87 4.18 -11.73
C ALA A 124 -13.10 5.70 -11.65
N PRO A 125 -13.04 6.30 -10.44
CA PRO A 125 -13.21 7.73 -10.27
C PRO A 125 -12.07 8.53 -10.88
N GLU A 126 -12.31 9.83 -11.06
CA GLU A 126 -11.26 10.78 -11.36
C GLU A 126 -10.42 11.04 -10.09
N VAL A 127 -9.12 10.96 -10.25
CA VAL A 127 -8.13 11.37 -9.25
C VAL A 127 -7.44 12.62 -9.77
N THR A 128 -7.39 13.64 -8.94
CA THR A 128 -6.72 14.92 -9.24
C THR A 128 -5.45 15.03 -8.41
N LEU A 129 -4.31 15.23 -9.07
CA LEU A 129 -3.06 15.54 -8.37
C LEU A 129 -3.14 16.92 -7.72
N THR A 130 -2.72 17.00 -6.47
CA THR A 130 -2.52 18.25 -5.74
C THR A 130 -1.33 19.02 -6.32
N GLU A 131 -1.10 20.25 -5.87
CA GLU A 131 0.14 20.98 -6.22
C GLU A 131 1.39 20.22 -5.77
N ALA A 132 1.34 19.60 -4.58
CA ALA A 132 2.41 18.75 -4.09
C ALA A 132 2.59 17.50 -4.98
N GLY A 133 1.50 16.87 -5.40
CA GLY A 133 1.55 15.73 -6.32
C GLY A 133 2.12 16.08 -7.68
N LEU A 134 1.79 17.24 -8.22
CA LEU A 134 2.36 17.73 -9.50
C LEU A 134 3.86 18.02 -9.41
N ALA A 135 4.35 18.38 -8.24
CA ALA A 135 5.76 18.67 -7.98
C ALA A 135 6.56 17.41 -7.54
N ASP A 136 5.87 16.32 -7.17
CA ASP A 136 6.52 15.13 -6.63
C ASP A 136 7.11 14.26 -7.75
N PRO A 137 8.39 13.86 -7.66
CA PRO A 137 9.03 13.01 -8.67
C PRO A 137 8.31 11.68 -8.94
N ILE A 138 7.63 11.09 -7.95
CA ILE A 138 6.90 9.82 -8.12
C ILE A 138 5.70 9.96 -9.05
N CYS A 139 5.17 11.18 -9.21
CA CYS A 139 4.07 11.50 -10.11
C CYS A 139 4.55 12.01 -11.48
N ALA A 140 5.85 11.98 -11.77
CA ALA A 140 6.38 12.48 -13.03
C ALA A 140 5.75 11.73 -14.23
N GLY A 141 5.15 12.49 -15.15
CA GLY A 141 4.46 11.94 -16.32
C GLY A 141 3.01 11.50 -16.07
N VAL A 142 2.51 11.55 -14.83
CA VAL A 142 1.10 11.32 -14.52
C VAL A 142 0.30 12.57 -14.90
N PRO A 143 -0.82 12.45 -15.65
CA PRO A 143 -1.70 13.59 -15.92
C PRO A 143 -2.24 14.22 -14.64
N LYS A 144 -2.48 15.54 -14.65
CA LYS A 144 -3.07 16.23 -13.49
C LYS A 144 -4.38 15.61 -13.03
N VAL A 145 -5.21 15.15 -13.98
CA VAL A 145 -6.45 14.43 -13.73
C VAL A 145 -6.40 13.12 -14.50
N PHE A 146 -6.67 12.03 -13.83
CA PHE A 146 -6.68 10.69 -14.43
C PHE A 146 -7.73 9.80 -13.75
N GLN A 147 -8.13 8.74 -14.42
CA GLN A 147 -9.00 7.71 -13.83
C GLN A 147 -8.16 6.59 -13.23
N ALA A 148 -8.52 6.17 -12.03
CA ALA A 148 -7.90 5.02 -11.35
C ALA A 148 -8.97 4.05 -10.87
N PHE A 149 -8.74 2.74 -11.04
CA PHE A 149 -9.59 1.74 -10.44
C PHE A 149 -9.44 1.75 -8.92
N VAL A 150 -10.57 1.77 -8.23
CA VAL A 150 -10.65 1.68 -6.77
C VAL A 150 -11.62 0.58 -6.37
N ALA A 151 -11.34 -0.05 -5.22
CA ALA A 151 -12.22 -1.02 -4.55
C ALA A 151 -11.72 -1.17 -3.11
N HIS A 152 -12.10 -0.26 -2.23
CA HIS A 152 -11.66 -0.29 -0.84
C HIS A 152 -12.80 0.01 0.12
N LYS A 153 -12.88 -0.77 1.20
CA LYS A 153 -13.90 -0.61 2.24
C LYS A 153 -13.55 0.49 3.24
N GLU A 154 -12.28 0.80 3.34
CA GLU A 154 -11.72 1.78 4.27
C GLU A 154 -10.77 2.72 3.54
N ALA A 155 -10.63 3.93 4.05
CA ALA A 155 -9.74 4.95 3.53
C ALA A 155 -9.12 5.77 4.66
N VAL A 156 -8.10 6.53 4.34
CA VAL A 156 -7.52 7.50 5.26
C VAL A 156 -8.45 8.69 5.42
N THR A 157 -8.90 8.95 6.65
CA THR A 157 -9.76 10.10 6.98
C THR A 157 -8.97 11.26 7.56
N THR A 158 -7.88 10.98 8.25
CA THR A 158 -7.01 12.02 8.82
C THR A 158 -5.56 11.57 8.69
N LEU A 159 -4.74 12.38 8.04
CA LEU A 159 -3.29 12.18 7.94
C LEU A 159 -2.55 12.91 9.06
N PRO A 160 -1.39 12.38 9.49
CA PRO A 160 -0.51 13.11 10.40
C PRO A 160 0.11 14.34 9.71
N PRO A 161 0.56 15.36 10.46
CA PRO A 161 1.05 16.64 9.90
C PRO A 161 2.26 16.51 8.97
N HIS A 162 3.04 15.44 9.08
CA HIS A 162 4.22 15.21 8.24
C HIS A 162 3.88 14.51 6.91
N ALA A 163 2.67 13.98 6.76
CA ALA A 163 2.24 13.35 5.52
C ALA A 163 1.76 14.39 4.51
N VAL A 164 2.04 14.14 3.23
CA VAL A 164 1.70 15.03 2.13
C VAL A 164 0.70 14.35 1.19
N VAL A 165 -0.48 14.94 1.00
CA VAL A 165 -1.47 14.47 0.03
C VAL A 165 -1.00 14.77 -1.38
N LEU A 166 -0.86 13.75 -2.20
CA LEU A 166 -0.43 13.86 -3.60
C LEU A 166 -1.60 13.80 -4.58
N GLY A 167 -2.67 13.11 -4.24
CA GLY A 167 -3.85 12.96 -5.10
C GLY A 167 -5.15 12.85 -4.30
N THR A 168 -6.21 13.46 -4.83
CA THR A 168 -7.54 13.52 -4.23
C THR A 168 -8.60 13.03 -5.19
N GLY A 169 -9.70 12.49 -4.68
CA GLY A 169 -10.92 12.18 -5.42
C GLY A 169 -12.12 12.87 -4.79
N GLU A 170 -13.24 12.94 -5.52
CA GLU A 170 -14.47 13.55 -5.02
C GLU A 170 -15.05 12.78 -3.82
N ALA A 171 -15.09 11.45 -3.91
CA ALA A 171 -15.63 10.60 -2.85
C ALA A 171 -14.59 10.27 -1.77
N CYS A 172 -13.31 10.23 -2.11
CA CYS A 172 -12.21 9.93 -1.18
C CYS A 172 -11.15 11.03 -1.24
N PRO A 173 -11.02 11.85 -0.18
CA PRO A 173 -10.11 13.01 -0.20
C PRO A 173 -8.63 12.64 -0.16
N VAL A 174 -8.28 11.41 0.23
CA VAL A 174 -6.88 10.93 0.25
C VAL A 174 -6.75 9.69 -0.62
N GLN A 175 -6.55 9.90 -1.92
CA GLN A 175 -6.29 8.80 -2.87
C GLN A 175 -4.80 8.44 -2.95
N MET A 176 -3.94 9.42 -2.77
CA MET A 176 -2.48 9.24 -2.80
C MET A 176 -1.85 10.15 -1.75
N PHE A 177 -0.89 9.61 -1.01
CA PHE A 177 -0.08 10.40 -0.07
C PHE A 177 1.33 9.83 0.00
N ARG A 178 2.25 10.62 0.53
CA ARG A 178 3.59 10.18 0.94
C ARG A 178 3.91 10.64 2.37
N ILE A 179 4.85 9.95 2.94
CA ILE A 179 5.48 10.25 4.21
C ILE A 179 6.87 10.86 3.93
#